data_0976b82908e907596216ba60fbe0b9ab
#
_entry.id   0976b82908e907596216ba60fbe0b9ab
#
_cell.length_a   1.000
_cell.length_b   1.000
_cell.length_c   1.000
_cell.angle_alpha   90.00
_cell.angle_beta   90.00
_cell.angle_gamma   90.00
#
_symmetry.space_group_name_H-M   'P 1'
#
loop_
_entity.id
_entity.type
_entity.pdbx_description
1 polymer ?
#
loop_
_entity_poly.entity_id
_entity_poly.type
_entity_poly.pdbx_seq_one_letter_code
_entity_poly.pdbx_strand_id
1 'polypeptide(L)'
;MGTDAQVKRGSDVYSMQCAACHDAQLAGSGTAPALAGTDFAANWKDENVGSLFERIRATMPADNPGSLKRDQVADLIAFILNFNKYPTAQKELPTDFEALKAIKITAPK
;
A
#
# COMPACT_ATOMS: atom_id res chain seq x y z
N MET A 1 -10.18 -3.55 -3.19
CA MET A 1 -9.64 -4.10 -1.94
C MET A 1 -9.68 -3.04 -0.86
N GLY A 2 -10.20 -3.40 0.30
CA GLY A 2 -10.45 -2.45 1.36
C GLY A 2 -11.71 -1.63 1.12
N THR A 3 -12.13 -0.90 2.13
CA THR A 3 -13.32 -0.05 2.07
C THR A 3 -12.94 1.38 1.71
N ASP A 4 -13.94 2.18 1.33
CA ASP A 4 -13.72 3.61 1.09
C ASP A 4 -13.18 4.30 2.35
N ALA A 5 -13.66 3.92 3.53
CA ALA A 5 -13.16 4.47 4.79
C ALA A 5 -11.69 4.11 5.02
N GLN A 6 -11.30 2.88 4.69
CA GLN A 6 -9.93 2.43 4.81
C GLN A 6 -9.01 3.18 3.85
N VAL A 7 -9.47 3.39 2.60
CA VAL A 7 -8.73 4.18 1.61
C VAL A 7 -8.48 5.60 2.13
N LYS A 8 -9.50 6.22 2.72
CA LYS A 8 -9.35 7.57 3.26
C LYS A 8 -8.34 7.63 4.41
N ARG A 9 -8.42 6.68 5.34
CA ARG A 9 -7.43 6.60 6.42
C ARG A 9 -6.03 6.39 5.87
N GLY A 10 -5.90 5.53 4.87
CA GLY A 10 -4.62 5.26 4.20
C GLY A 10 -4.07 6.49 3.49
N SER A 11 -4.93 7.29 2.88
CA SER A 11 -4.53 8.57 2.27
C SER A 11 -3.91 9.50 3.30
N ASP A 12 -4.47 9.57 4.50
CA ASP A 12 -3.94 10.40 5.58
C ASP A 12 -2.57 9.89 6.04
N VAL A 13 -2.41 8.59 6.20
CA VAL A 13 -1.13 7.99 6.55
C VAL A 13 -0.10 8.27 5.47
N TYR A 14 -0.48 8.12 4.21
CA TYR A 14 0.42 8.36 3.09
C TYR A 14 0.93 9.79 3.08
N SER A 15 0.04 10.75 3.25
CA SER A 15 0.39 12.18 3.24
C SER A 15 1.40 12.51 4.33
N MET A 16 1.28 11.90 5.49
CA MET A 16 2.14 12.20 6.64
C MET A 16 3.45 11.41 6.63
N GLN A 17 3.46 10.17 6.12
CA GLN A 17 4.58 9.26 6.32
C GLN A 17 5.31 8.88 5.04
N CYS A 18 4.73 9.07 3.89
CA CYS A 18 5.24 8.51 2.64
C CYS A 18 5.46 9.53 1.54
N ALA A 19 4.62 10.56 1.46
CA ALA A 19 4.60 11.49 0.33
C ALA A 19 5.90 12.28 0.17
N ALA A 20 6.60 12.54 1.27
CA ALA A 20 7.85 13.30 1.21
C ALA A 20 8.91 12.63 0.33
N CYS A 21 8.93 11.28 0.32
CA CYS A 21 9.88 10.52 -0.49
C CYS A 21 9.25 9.97 -1.77
N HIS A 22 8.02 9.43 -1.66
CA HIS A 22 7.35 8.76 -2.78
C HIS A 22 6.52 9.69 -3.65
N ASP A 23 6.46 10.98 -3.34
CA ASP A 23 5.68 11.99 -4.06
C ASP A 23 4.18 11.91 -3.77
N ALA A 24 3.51 13.06 -3.81
CA ALA A 24 2.06 13.16 -3.54
C ALA A 24 1.21 12.38 -4.55
N GLN A 25 1.73 12.18 -5.77
CA GLN A 25 1.07 11.41 -6.82
C GLN A 25 1.60 9.97 -6.94
N LEU A 26 2.32 9.50 -5.94
CA LEU A 26 2.90 8.16 -5.90
C LEU A 26 3.88 7.88 -7.05
N ALA A 27 4.45 8.93 -7.64
CA ALA A 27 5.31 8.80 -8.82
C ALA A 27 6.76 8.43 -8.50
N GLY A 28 7.14 8.46 -7.22
CA GLY A 28 8.50 8.21 -6.81
C GLY A 28 9.37 9.46 -6.91
N SER A 29 10.57 9.40 -6.36
CA SER A 29 11.52 10.52 -6.39
C SER A 29 12.90 10.00 -5.98
N GLY A 30 13.93 10.31 -6.75
CA GLY A 30 15.29 9.87 -6.44
C GLY A 30 15.37 8.36 -6.30
N THR A 31 15.77 7.87 -5.12
CA THR A 31 15.87 6.43 -4.85
C THR A 31 14.55 5.79 -4.41
N ALA A 32 13.53 6.59 -4.11
CA ALA A 32 12.23 6.06 -3.72
C ALA A 32 11.45 5.59 -4.95
N PRO A 33 11.02 4.33 -4.99
CA PRO A 33 10.32 3.82 -6.17
C PRO A 33 8.92 4.39 -6.30
N ALA A 34 8.40 4.37 -7.53
CA ALA A 34 7.01 4.72 -7.78
C ALA A 34 6.08 3.70 -7.12
N LEU A 35 5.00 4.18 -6.53
CA LEU A 35 3.98 3.33 -5.92
C LEU A 35 2.68 3.35 -6.74
N ALA A 36 2.75 3.76 -8.00
CA ALA A 36 1.63 3.78 -8.92
C ALA A 36 2.13 3.57 -10.35
N GLY A 37 1.22 3.19 -11.22
CA GLY A 37 1.48 3.07 -12.64
C GLY A 37 2.24 1.80 -13.02
N THR A 38 2.95 1.88 -14.14
CA THR A 38 3.62 0.74 -14.74
C THR A 38 4.69 0.12 -13.85
N ASP A 39 5.47 0.96 -13.17
CA ASP A 39 6.55 0.47 -12.30
C ASP A 39 6.00 -0.29 -11.10
N PHE A 40 4.95 0.24 -10.48
CA PHE A 40 4.31 -0.46 -9.38
C PHE A 40 3.73 -1.80 -9.84
N ALA A 41 3.04 -1.80 -10.98
CA ALA A 41 2.47 -3.01 -11.55
C ALA A 41 3.55 -4.05 -11.85
N ALA A 42 4.68 -3.62 -12.43
CA ALA A 42 5.78 -4.52 -12.75
C ALA A 42 6.40 -5.15 -11.50
N ASN A 43 6.51 -4.37 -10.42
CA ASN A 43 7.13 -4.85 -9.19
C ASN A 43 6.21 -5.78 -8.38
N TRP A 44 4.90 -5.56 -8.46
CA TRP A 44 3.96 -6.25 -7.56
C TRP A 44 2.94 -7.15 -8.26
N LYS A 45 2.95 -7.20 -9.58
CA LYS A 45 2.05 -8.09 -10.32
C LYS A 45 2.29 -9.54 -9.89
N ASP A 46 1.19 -10.23 -9.61
CA ASP A 46 1.18 -11.64 -9.18
C ASP A 46 1.80 -11.89 -7.80
N GLU A 47 2.25 -10.84 -7.11
CA GLU A 47 2.61 -10.94 -5.71
C GLU A 47 1.35 -10.90 -4.86
N ASN A 48 1.48 -11.18 -3.56
CA ASN A 48 0.33 -11.13 -2.66
C ASN A 48 0.40 -9.89 -1.76
N VAL A 49 -0.74 -9.50 -1.21
CA VAL A 49 -0.84 -8.32 -0.36
C VAL A 49 -0.01 -8.50 0.92
N GLY A 50 0.14 -9.74 1.40
CA GLY A 50 0.98 -10.01 2.56
C GLY A 50 2.44 -9.64 2.35
N SER A 51 2.98 -9.91 1.16
CA SER A 51 4.36 -9.54 0.83
C SER A 51 4.54 -8.02 0.82
N LEU A 52 3.58 -7.29 0.24
CA LEU A 52 3.60 -5.83 0.25
C LEU A 52 3.49 -5.30 1.68
N PHE A 53 2.60 -5.87 2.48
CA PHE A 53 2.40 -5.50 3.87
C PHE A 53 3.71 -5.64 4.67
N GLU A 54 4.37 -6.78 4.57
CA GLU A 54 5.62 -7.02 5.30
C GLU A 54 6.76 -6.13 4.82
N ARG A 55 6.83 -5.87 3.51
CA ARG A 55 7.84 -4.96 2.97
C ARG A 55 7.67 -3.56 3.57
N ILE A 56 6.46 -3.04 3.56
CA ILE A 56 6.18 -1.70 4.10
C ILE A 56 6.43 -1.68 5.61
N ARG A 57 5.90 -2.67 6.32
CA ARG A 57 6.01 -2.72 7.77
C ARG A 57 7.46 -2.79 8.26
N ALA A 58 8.28 -3.58 7.59
CA ALA A 58 9.65 -3.82 8.02
C ALA A 58 10.64 -2.73 7.58
N THR A 59 10.37 -2.05 6.47
CA THR A 59 11.35 -1.15 5.85
C THR A 59 10.91 0.31 5.76
N MET A 60 9.64 0.60 5.92
CA MET A 60 9.12 1.96 5.73
C MET A 60 8.45 2.49 7.00
N PRO A 61 8.45 3.80 7.21
CA PRO A 61 9.23 4.81 6.47
C PRO A 61 10.74 4.57 6.61
N ALA A 62 11.50 4.90 5.58
CA ALA A 62 12.93 4.61 5.57
C ALA A 62 13.71 5.28 6.71
N ASP A 63 13.26 6.44 7.17
CA ASP A 63 13.87 7.17 8.29
C ASP A 63 13.44 6.62 9.66
N ASN A 64 12.45 5.75 9.71
CA ASN A 64 11.98 5.13 10.95
C ASN A 64 11.28 3.79 10.67
N PRO A 65 12.02 2.78 10.21
CA PRO A 65 11.43 1.50 9.84
C PRO A 65 10.70 0.84 11.01
N GLY A 66 9.56 0.25 10.74
CA GLY A 66 8.78 -0.46 11.74
C GLY A 66 7.93 0.41 12.64
N SER A 67 7.88 1.73 12.39
CA SER A 67 7.14 2.66 13.25
C SER A 67 5.64 2.66 13.01
N LEU A 68 5.18 2.16 11.85
CA LEU A 68 3.76 2.12 11.54
C LEU A 68 3.09 0.94 12.23
N LYS A 69 1.89 1.16 12.73
CA LYS A 69 1.07 0.10 13.30
C LYS A 69 0.50 -0.76 12.18
N ARG A 70 0.14 -2.01 12.50
CA ARG A 70 -0.38 -2.94 11.50
C ARG A 70 -1.64 -2.42 10.81
N ASP A 71 -2.56 -1.80 11.55
CA ASP A 71 -3.77 -1.22 10.96
C ASP A 71 -3.45 -0.05 10.03
N GLN A 72 -2.44 0.75 10.36
CA GLN A 72 -2.00 1.84 9.50
C GLN A 72 -1.42 1.31 8.19
N VAL A 73 -0.66 0.21 8.24
CA VAL A 73 -0.10 -0.40 7.03
C VAL A 73 -1.23 -0.95 6.15
N ALA A 74 -2.21 -1.61 6.74
CA ALA A 74 -3.37 -2.12 5.98
C ALA A 74 -4.15 -0.98 5.32
N ASP A 75 -4.38 0.11 6.04
CA ASP A 75 -5.05 1.30 5.50
C ASP A 75 -4.25 1.89 4.34
N LEU A 76 -2.94 2.00 4.52
CA LEU A 76 -2.03 2.53 3.50
C LEU A 76 -2.08 1.70 2.23
N ILE A 77 -2.08 0.37 2.35
CA ILE A 77 -2.15 -0.52 1.19
C ILE A 77 -3.49 -0.35 0.47
N ALA A 78 -4.58 -0.22 1.20
CA ALA A 78 -5.89 0.03 0.59
C ALA A 78 -5.86 1.31 -0.26
N PHE A 79 -5.22 2.37 0.25
CA PHE A 79 -5.07 3.62 -0.49
C PHE A 79 -4.20 3.42 -1.73
N ILE A 80 -3.04 2.78 -1.61
CA ILE A 80 -2.13 2.56 -2.74
C ILE A 80 -2.83 1.74 -3.83
N LEU A 81 -3.49 0.66 -3.46
CA LEU A 81 -4.18 -0.18 -4.44
C LEU A 81 -5.33 0.57 -5.11
N ASN A 82 -6.11 1.36 -4.35
CA ASN A 82 -7.18 2.15 -4.94
C ASN A 82 -6.63 3.22 -5.89
N PHE A 83 -5.52 3.85 -5.53
CA PHE A 83 -4.85 4.82 -6.41
C PHE A 83 -4.43 4.15 -7.73
N ASN A 84 -4.09 2.88 -7.68
CA ASN A 84 -3.73 2.08 -8.85
C ASN A 84 -4.94 1.42 -9.53
N LYS A 85 -6.14 1.93 -9.27
CA LYS A 85 -7.40 1.53 -9.92
C LYS A 85 -7.96 0.18 -9.49
N TYR A 86 -7.50 -0.35 -8.35
CA TYR A 86 -8.16 -1.50 -7.74
C TYR A 86 -9.41 -1.00 -7.04
N PRO A 87 -10.58 -1.57 -7.34
CA PRO A 87 -11.83 -1.07 -6.75
C PRO A 87 -11.91 -1.36 -5.26
N THR A 88 -12.66 -0.52 -4.54
CA THR A 88 -12.95 -0.78 -3.13
C THR A 88 -13.98 -1.90 -2.99
N ALA A 89 -14.09 -2.44 -1.80
CA ALA A 89 -14.99 -3.52 -1.47
C ALA A 89 -15.73 -3.18 -0.18
N GLN A 90 -16.54 -4.10 0.32
CA GLN A 90 -17.31 -3.88 1.54
C GLN A 90 -16.59 -4.35 2.80
N LYS A 91 -15.44 -4.99 2.64
CA LYS A 91 -14.62 -5.46 3.75
C LYS A 91 -13.29 -4.75 3.76
N GLU A 92 -12.85 -4.38 4.96
CA GLU A 92 -11.50 -3.83 5.13
C GLU A 92 -10.45 -4.91 4.90
N LEU A 93 -9.27 -4.49 4.44
CA LEU A 93 -8.13 -5.39 4.40
C LEU A 93 -7.78 -5.80 5.83
N PRO A 94 -7.59 -7.09 6.08
CA PRO A 94 -7.22 -7.54 7.42
C PRO A 94 -5.79 -7.11 7.77
N THR A 95 -5.41 -7.29 9.03
CA THR A 95 -4.06 -7.03 9.50
C THR A 95 -3.28 -8.31 9.74
N ASP A 96 -3.91 -9.46 9.55
CA ASP A 96 -3.30 -10.77 9.72
C ASP A 96 -2.53 -11.17 8.46
N PHE A 97 -1.25 -11.50 8.62
CA PHE A 97 -0.38 -11.83 7.49
C PHE A 97 -0.93 -13.01 6.66
N GLU A 98 -1.41 -14.06 7.32
CA GLU A 98 -1.90 -15.24 6.60
C GLU A 98 -3.11 -14.90 5.73
N ALA A 99 -4.03 -14.06 6.23
CA ALA A 99 -5.17 -13.61 5.45
C ALA A 99 -4.73 -12.72 4.28
N LEU A 100 -3.77 -11.83 4.51
CA LEU A 100 -3.25 -10.94 3.47
C LEU A 100 -2.48 -11.72 2.39
N LYS A 101 -1.75 -12.73 2.79
CA LYS A 101 -0.99 -13.59 1.88
C LYS A 101 -1.89 -14.31 0.89
N ALA A 102 -3.13 -14.56 1.27
CA ALA A 102 -4.11 -15.21 0.39
C ALA A 102 -4.69 -14.27 -0.67
N ILE A 103 -4.42 -12.97 -0.58
CA ILE A 103 -4.94 -11.97 -1.52
C ILE A 103 -3.86 -11.64 -2.55
N LYS A 104 -4.09 -11.99 -3.80
CA LYS A 104 -3.14 -11.69 -4.88
C LYS A 104 -3.36 -10.29 -5.44
N ILE A 105 -2.25 -9.64 -5.78
CA ILE A 105 -2.26 -8.37 -6.50
C ILE A 105 -2.24 -8.70 -7.98
N THR A 106 -3.41 -8.75 -8.59
CA THR A 106 -3.56 -9.01 -10.02
C THR A 106 -3.69 -7.67 -10.76
N ALA A 107 -3.82 -7.71 -12.07
CA ALA A 107 -4.02 -6.48 -12.83
C ALA A 107 -5.37 -5.84 -12.44
N PRO A 108 -5.45 -4.52 -12.30
CA PRO A 108 -6.72 -3.85 -12.00
C PRO A 108 -7.69 -4.01 -13.18
N LYS A 109 -8.97 -4.11 -12.84
CA LYS A 109 -10.02 -4.26 -13.84
C LYS A 109 -10.54 -2.91 -14.30
#